data_fb481ba914865477af0cd1182763e49f
#
_entry.id   fb481ba914865477af0cd1182763e49f
#
_cell.length_a   1.000
_cell.length_b   1.000
_cell.length_c   1.000
_cell.angle_alpha   90.00
_cell.angle_beta   90.00
_cell.angle_gamma   90.00
#
_symmetry.space_group_name_H-M   'P 1'
#
loop_
_entity.id
_entity.type
_entity.pdbx_description
1 polymer ?
#
loop_
_entity_poly.entity_id
_entity_poly.type
_entity_poly.pdbx_seq_one_letter_code
_entity_poly.pdbx_strand_id
1 'polypeptide(L)'
;MAIREAEVKEKDEQLNIESVEWNGLSWINVEKPSERETEYLAKNFPFHPLDLDDCLSRIQRPKIDEYRDYLFLVLHFPVFKKEARLTTPSQVSVFI
;
A
#
# COMPACT_ATOMS: atom_id res chain seq x y z
N MET A 1 -1.40 3.12 -1.96
CA MET A 1 -1.86 2.84 -0.59
C MET A 1 -2.41 4.11 0.03
N ALA A 2 -3.59 4.05 0.58
CA ALA A 2 -4.24 5.19 1.21
C ALA A 2 -4.28 4.99 2.73
N ILE A 3 -3.90 6.02 3.48
CA ILE A 3 -3.90 5.98 4.94
C ILE A 3 -4.58 7.25 5.43
N ARG A 4 -5.62 7.07 6.26
CA ARG A 4 -6.37 8.18 6.82
C ARG A 4 -5.68 8.73 8.06
N GLU A 5 -5.61 10.06 8.18
CA GLU A 5 -5.05 10.78 9.34
C GLU A 5 -3.56 10.53 9.60
N ALA A 6 -2.80 10.30 8.55
CA ALA A 6 -1.37 10.10 8.71
C ALA A 6 -0.60 11.40 8.54
N GLU A 7 0.28 11.70 9.49
CA GLU A 7 1.29 12.73 9.33
C GLU A 7 2.61 12.05 8.96
N VAL A 8 3.07 12.30 7.76
CA VAL A 8 4.41 11.90 7.34
C VAL A 8 5.26 13.16 7.35
N LYS A 9 6.11 13.30 8.37
CA LYS A 9 6.86 14.53 8.59
C LYS A 9 8.10 14.66 7.75
N GLU A 10 8.68 13.54 7.35
CA GLU A 10 9.90 13.53 6.56
C GLU A 10 9.79 12.51 5.44
N LYS A 11 10.23 12.94 4.29
CA LYS A 11 10.39 12.07 3.15
C LYS A 11 11.86 11.63 3.14
N ASP A 12 12.10 10.37 3.43
CA ASP A 12 13.41 9.78 3.20
C ASP A 12 13.54 9.56 1.69
N GLU A 13 14.50 10.22 1.06
CA GLU A 13 14.74 10.10 -0.38
C GLU A 13 15.01 8.65 -0.81
N GLN A 14 15.46 7.80 0.11
CA GLN A 14 15.71 6.40 -0.16
C GLN A 14 14.46 5.54 -0.10
N LEU A 15 13.38 6.04 0.47
CA LEU A 15 12.10 5.35 0.53
C LEU A 15 11.22 5.73 -0.66
N ASN A 16 10.56 4.75 -1.21
CA ASN A 16 9.67 4.94 -2.33
C ASN A 16 8.25 5.29 -1.85
N ILE A 17 8.16 6.39 -1.11
CA ILE A 17 6.93 6.85 -0.46
C ILE A 17 6.64 8.28 -0.87
N GLU A 18 5.42 8.52 -1.35
CA GLU A 18 4.90 9.85 -1.65
C GLU A 18 3.65 10.09 -0.85
N SER A 19 3.45 11.32 -0.40
CA SER A 19 2.27 11.70 0.37
C SER A 19 1.55 12.87 -0.28
N VAL A 20 0.24 12.76 -0.37
CA VAL A 20 -0.63 13.84 -0.84
C VAL A 20 -1.71 14.06 0.21
N GLU A 21 -1.90 15.30 0.60
CA GLU A 21 -2.96 15.68 1.55
C GLU A 21 -4.07 16.42 0.84
N TRP A 22 -5.29 16.07 1.18
CA TRP A 22 -6.46 16.73 0.65
C TRP A 22 -7.59 16.65 1.67
N ASN A 23 -8.11 17.80 2.04
CA ASN A 23 -9.33 17.91 2.86
C ASN A 23 -9.31 17.07 4.15
N GLY A 24 -8.17 17.08 4.85
CA GLY A 24 -7.99 16.31 6.08
C GLY A 24 -7.67 14.83 5.89
N LEU A 25 -7.56 14.40 4.65
CA LEU A 25 -7.18 13.04 4.29
C LEU A 25 -5.75 13.04 3.76
N SER A 26 -4.95 12.12 4.25
CA SER A 26 -3.61 11.89 3.71
C SER A 26 -3.62 10.62 2.85
N TRP A 27 -3.17 10.75 1.64
CA TRP A 27 -2.94 9.62 0.74
C TRP A 27 -1.44 9.35 0.69
N ILE A 28 -1.03 8.19 1.17
CA ILE A 28 0.36 7.77 1.14
C ILE A 28 0.51 6.69 0.08
N ASN A 29 1.27 7.00 -0.95
CA ASN A 29 1.50 6.09 -2.04
C ASN A 29 2.87 5.43 -1.91
N VAL A 30 2.87 4.10 -1.93
CA VAL A 30 4.09 3.31 -1.92
C VAL A 30 4.10 2.49 -3.20
N GLU A 31 5.00 2.81 -4.08
CA GLU A 31 5.16 2.11 -5.34
C GLU A 31 6.29 1.08 -5.21
N LYS A 32 6.01 -0.17 -5.58
CA LYS A 32 6.95 -1.29 -5.46
C LYS A 32 7.53 -1.40 -4.04
N PRO A 33 6.71 -1.70 -3.05
CA PRO A 33 7.17 -1.76 -1.66
C PRO A 33 8.25 -2.82 -1.47
N SER A 34 9.21 -2.48 -0.63
CA SER A 34 10.25 -3.40 -0.17
C SER A 34 10.20 -3.48 1.36
N GLU A 35 11.06 -4.29 1.96
CA GLU A 35 11.14 -4.37 3.42
C GLU A 35 11.37 -3.01 4.08
N ARG A 36 12.06 -2.11 3.42
CA ARG A 36 12.33 -0.77 3.95
C ARG A 36 11.05 0.04 4.11
N GLU A 37 10.17 0.00 3.12
CA GLU A 37 8.89 0.69 3.17
C GLU A 37 7.96 0.05 4.20
N THR A 38 7.91 -1.28 4.27
CA THR A 38 7.07 -1.95 5.28
C THR A 38 7.58 -1.73 6.70
N GLU A 39 8.89 -1.65 6.91
CA GLU A 39 9.44 -1.27 8.21
C GLU A 39 9.06 0.15 8.60
N TYR A 40 9.10 1.08 7.65
CA TYR A 40 8.65 2.44 7.88
C TYR A 40 7.18 2.49 8.30
N LEU A 41 6.33 1.75 7.59
CA LEU A 41 4.91 1.67 7.89
C LEU A 41 4.67 1.03 9.27
N ALA A 42 5.42 -0.01 9.60
CA ALA A 42 5.30 -0.67 10.90
C ALA A 42 5.64 0.26 12.07
N LYS A 43 6.60 1.16 11.88
CA LYS A 43 7.00 2.12 12.91
C LYS A 43 5.99 3.26 13.10
N ASN A 44 5.30 3.64 12.04
CA ASN A 44 4.45 4.83 12.03
C ASN A 44 2.96 4.52 12.14
N PHE A 45 2.54 3.28 11.91
CA PHE A 45 1.14 2.90 11.89
C PHE A 45 0.93 1.56 12.61
N PRO A 46 -0.24 1.34 13.23
CA PRO A 46 -0.54 0.10 13.95
C PRO A 46 -1.01 -1.03 13.01
N PHE A 47 -0.33 -1.23 11.91
CA PHE A 47 -0.68 -2.26 10.94
C PHE A 47 -0.17 -3.62 11.38
N HIS A 48 -1.00 -4.64 11.12
CA HIS A 48 -0.63 -6.01 11.46
C HIS A 48 0.55 -6.48 10.61
N PRO A 49 1.57 -7.13 11.22
CA PRO A 49 2.74 -7.57 10.48
C PRO A 49 2.45 -8.48 9.29
N LEU A 50 1.43 -9.34 9.40
CA LEU A 50 1.03 -10.21 8.29
C LEU A 50 0.51 -9.42 7.09
N ASP A 51 -0.20 -8.30 7.32
CA ASP A 51 -0.69 -7.46 6.24
C ASP A 51 0.47 -6.76 5.53
N LEU A 52 1.48 -6.33 6.29
CA LEU A 52 2.67 -5.73 5.70
C LEU A 52 3.47 -6.75 4.89
N ASP A 53 3.56 -7.99 5.36
CA ASP A 53 4.17 -9.07 4.60
C ASP A 53 3.40 -9.36 3.30
N ASP A 54 2.07 -9.29 3.36
CA ASP A 54 1.23 -9.46 2.17
C ASP A 54 1.51 -8.40 1.11
N CYS A 55 1.91 -7.20 1.51
CA CYS A 55 2.28 -6.16 0.57
C CYS A 55 3.54 -6.50 -0.25
N LEU A 56 4.41 -7.33 0.30
CA LEU A 56 5.63 -7.78 -0.37
C LEU A 56 5.41 -9.01 -1.24
N SER A 57 4.29 -9.70 -1.05
CA SER A 57 3.99 -10.91 -1.78
C SER A 57 3.46 -10.60 -3.17
N ARG A 58 3.89 -11.38 -4.15
CA ARG A 58 3.49 -11.17 -5.55
C ARG A 58 2.07 -11.61 -5.87
N ILE A 59 1.56 -12.59 -5.12
CA ILE A 59 0.25 -13.18 -5.41
C ILE A 59 -0.54 -13.26 -4.13
N GLN A 60 -1.56 -12.41 -4.04
CA GLN A 60 -2.55 -12.46 -2.99
C GLN A 60 -3.93 -12.56 -3.62
N ARG A 61 -4.86 -13.21 -2.97
CA ARG A 61 -6.26 -13.20 -3.39
C ARG A 61 -6.88 -11.85 -3.04
N PRO A 62 -7.80 -11.33 -3.85
CA PRO A 62 -8.58 -10.17 -3.45
C PRO A 62 -9.27 -10.46 -2.11
N LYS A 63 -9.14 -9.54 -1.17
CA LYS A 63 -9.74 -9.73 0.16
C LYS A 63 -9.95 -8.41 0.86
N ILE A 64 -10.79 -8.44 1.89
CA ILE A 64 -10.99 -7.34 2.82
C ILE A 64 -10.86 -7.93 4.22
N ASP A 65 -9.89 -7.44 4.98
CA ASP A 65 -9.73 -7.80 6.38
C ASP A 65 -10.08 -6.59 7.23
N GLU A 66 -11.04 -6.76 8.13
CA GLU A 66 -11.50 -5.70 9.00
C GLU A 66 -10.83 -5.81 10.36
N TYR A 67 -10.11 -4.76 10.75
CA TYR A 67 -9.51 -4.63 12.07
C TYR A 67 -10.21 -3.51 12.85
N ARG A 68 -9.94 -3.44 14.11
CA ARG A 68 -10.56 -2.43 14.97
C ARG A 68 -10.27 -1.00 14.53
N ASP A 69 -9.03 -0.74 14.09
CA ASP A 69 -8.55 0.60 13.80
C ASP A 69 -8.38 0.89 12.32
N TYR A 70 -8.49 -0.14 11.47
CA TYR A 70 -8.31 0.04 10.04
C TYR A 70 -8.91 -1.11 9.24
N LEU A 71 -9.00 -0.89 7.94
CA LEU A 71 -9.33 -1.93 6.96
C LEU A 71 -8.11 -2.20 6.10
N PHE A 72 -7.86 -3.47 5.82
CA PHE A 72 -6.86 -3.88 4.86
C PHE A 72 -7.52 -4.53 3.66
N LEU A 73 -7.25 -4.01 2.48
CA LEU A 73 -7.83 -4.50 1.23
C LEU A 73 -6.72 -4.92 0.27
N VAL A 74 -6.94 -6.03 -0.40
CA VAL A 74 -6.13 -6.43 -1.54
C VAL A 74 -7.03 -6.42 -2.76
N LEU A 75 -6.70 -5.58 -3.73
CA LEU A 75 -7.45 -5.39 -4.96
C LEU A 75 -6.61 -5.80 -6.14
N HIS A 76 -7.25 -6.39 -7.14
CA HIS A 76 -6.61 -6.73 -8.41
C HIS A 76 -7.17 -5.87 -9.52
N PHE A 77 -6.28 -5.34 -10.34
CA PHE A 77 -6.66 -4.57 -11.52
C PHE A 77 -6.01 -5.18 -12.75
N PRO A 78 -6.72 -5.29 -13.86
CA PRO A 78 -6.10 -5.71 -15.11
C PRO A 78 -5.20 -4.59 -15.63
N VAL A 79 -4.00 -4.95 -16.00
CA VAL A 79 -3.07 -4.04 -16.66
C VAL A 79 -2.78 -4.60 -18.05
N PHE A 80 -3.16 -3.84 -19.06
CA PHE A 80 -2.90 -4.22 -20.44
C PHE A 80 -1.49 -3.80 -20.83
N LYS A 81 -0.68 -4.78 -21.22
CA LYS A 81 0.66 -4.54 -21.72
C LYS A 81 0.62 -4.50 -23.24
N LYS A 82 0.66 -3.30 -23.79
CA LYS A 82 0.50 -3.04 -25.20
C LYS A 82 1.55 -3.76 -26.06
N GLU A 83 2.78 -3.81 -25.60
CA GLU A 83 3.87 -4.46 -26.31
C GLU A 83 3.69 -5.97 -26.45
N ALA A 84 3.20 -6.60 -25.39
CA ALA A 84 3.00 -8.05 -25.37
C ALA A 84 1.57 -8.46 -25.77
N ARG A 85 0.68 -7.51 -25.98
CA ARG A 85 -0.74 -7.71 -26.30
C ARG A 85 -1.43 -8.66 -25.31
N LEU A 86 -1.09 -8.54 -24.03
CA LEU A 86 -1.71 -9.35 -23.00
C LEU A 86 -2.07 -8.50 -21.79
N THR A 87 -3.06 -9.00 -21.04
CA THR A 87 -3.50 -8.38 -19.80
C THR A 87 -2.96 -9.20 -18.63
N THR A 88 -2.28 -8.52 -17.72
CA THR A 88 -1.79 -9.15 -16.49
C THR A 88 -2.47 -8.53 -15.28
N PRO A 89 -2.73 -9.29 -14.21
CA PRO A 89 -3.27 -8.72 -13.00
C PRO A 89 -2.21 -7.88 -12.29
N SER A 90 -2.63 -6.72 -11.79
CA SER A 90 -1.82 -5.90 -10.91
C SER A 90 -2.48 -5.84 -9.55
N GLN A 91 -1.72 -6.00 -8.51
CA GLN A 91 -2.19 -6.02 -7.15
C GLN A 91 -1.95 -4.68 -6.47
N VAL A 92 -2.96 -4.20 -5.75
CA VAL A 92 -2.85 -3.03 -4.89
C VAL A 92 -3.31 -3.40 -3.50
N SER A 93 -2.49 -3.13 -2.50
CA SER A 93 -2.84 -3.28 -1.10
C SER A 93 -3.18 -1.92 -0.52
N VAL A 94 -4.30 -1.83 0.19
CA VAL A 94 -4.81 -0.56 0.71
C VAL A 94 -5.10 -0.70 2.20
N PHE A 95 -4.58 0.21 2.99
CA PHE A 95 -4.91 0.38 4.40
C PHE A 95 -5.75 1.66 4.56
N ILE A 96 -6.90 1.53 5.15
CA ILE A 96 -7.81 2.67 5.33
C ILE A 96 -8.14 2.87 6.80
#